data_f2a741c04017da3578b3037728e15aac
#
_entry.id   f2a741c04017da3578b3037728e15aac
#
_cell.length_a   1.000
_cell.length_b   1.000
_cell.length_c   1.000
_cell.angle_alpha   90.00
_cell.angle_beta   90.00
_cell.angle_gamma   90.00
#
_symmetry.space_group_name_H-M   'P 1'
#
loop_
_entity.id
_entity.type
_entity.pdbx_description
1 polymer ?
#
loop_
_entity_poly.entity_id
_entity_poly.type
_entity_poly.pdbx_seq_one_letter_code
_entity_poly.pdbx_strand_id
1 'polypeptide(L)'
;MQTTQSEAWFQRAKEKMPGGVNSPVRAFPSVGGAPRFICKAKGNHLYDLDGNEYLDYIGSWGPMILGHNPDFVLQAVQEQMQYGLSYGTATALEVEMAELISEIVPCVEMIRMVNSGTEAVMSAVRAARGFTGRDKIIKFAGCYHGHADAMLVKAGSGVMTAGIPDSSGVPSGCTKDTLTAVYNDAESVKTLFEQYPNEVACVIVEPVAANMGVVPPKEGFLQQLRTLCNQYGALLIFDEVITGFRLQLDGAVGFYHVQPDLVTYGKIIGAGMPVGAYGGRKDIMQLVAPLGSVYQAGTLSGNPVAMRAGLAQLRYLKQHPEVYPYLTERAEQLRNGLKQLIDRYHMPCTVTGVGSLSCLYFTKQTVTNYELAKAADTELFRQYFHFMLERGNYFAPSQFEAIFLSAAHTEADIAKTLSDAESFFQMISHK
;
A
#
# COMPACT_ATOMS: atom_id res chain seq x y z
N MET A 1 29.48 -3.79 2.96
CA MET A 1 29.10 -4.13 1.56
C MET A 1 29.75 -3.16 0.57
N GLN A 2 30.01 -3.58 -0.69
CA GLN A 2 30.50 -2.68 -1.75
C GLN A 2 29.32 -1.85 -2.29
N THR A 3 29.59 -0.59 -2.70
CA THR A 3 28.55 0.36 -3.17
C THR A 3 29.00 1.20 -4.36
N THR A 4 30.20 0.93 -4.87
CA THR A 4 30.88 1.75 -5.88
C THR A 4 30.06 1.94 -7.16
N GLN A 5 29.46 0.86 -7.68
CA GLN A 5 28.65 0.93 -8.88
C GLN A 5 27.31 1.62 -8.60
N SER A 6 26.65 1.27 -7.49
CA SER A 6 25.40 1.92 -7.07
C SER A 6 25.58 3.45 -6.91
N GLU A 7 26.68 3.89 -6.29
CA GLU A 7 27.00 5.31 -6.15
C GLU A 7 27.23 5.99 -7.50
N ALA A 8 28.01 5.36 -8.39
CA ALA A 8 28.28 5.90 -9.74
C ALA A 8 26.98 6.02 -10.56
N TRP A 9 26.12 5.02 -10.53
CA TRP A 9 24.83 5.07 -11.21
C TRP A 9 23.91 6.12 -10.59
N PHE A 10 23.92 6.29 -9.28
CA PHE A 10 23.11 7.31 -8.61
C PHE A 10 23.52 8.73 -9.00
N GLN A 11 24.83 9.00 -9.15
CA GLN A 11 25.29 10.31 -9.65
C GLN A 11 24.77 10.56 -11.07
N ARG A 12 24.90 9.60 -11.98
CA ARG A 12 24.36 9.70 -13.34
C ARG A 12 22.84 9.89 -13.36
N ALA A 13 22.13 9.18 -12.48
CA ALA A 13 20.68 9.28 -12.37
C ALA A 13 20.22 10.68 -11.96
N LYS A 14 20.93 11.31 -11.00
CA LYS A 14 20.62 12.67 -10.53
C LYS A 14 20.76 13.74 -11.63
N GLU A 15 21.58 13.49 -12.65
CA GLU A 15 21.70 14.41 -13.79
C GLU A 15 20.48 14.34 -14.74
N LYS A 16 19.72 13.25 -14.72
CA LYS A 16 18.66 13.00 -15.70
C LYS A 16 17.26 12.87 -15.08
N MET A 17 17.17 12.55 -13.80
CA MET A 17 15.91 12.34 -13.09
C MET A 17 15.89 13.17 -11.80
N PRO A 18 14.75 13.76 -11.43
CA PRO A 18 14.62 14.50 -10.17
C PRO A 18 14.99 13.59 -8.98
N GLY A 19 16.07 13.99 -8.25
CA GLY A 19 16.62 13.19 -7.15
C GLY A 19 17.19 11.82 -7.54
N GLY A 20 17.37 11.55 -8.84
CA GLY A 20 17.91 10.28 -9.37
C GLY A 20 16.93 9.11 -9.37
N VAL A 21 15.64 9.34 -9.18
CA VAL A 21 14.60 8.30 -9.01
C VAL A 21 13.28 8.67 -9.67
N ASN A 22 12.43 7.66 -9.92
CA ASN A 22 11.06 7.84 -10.42
C ASN A 22 9.99 7.77 -9.28
N SER A 23 10.43 7.62 -8.02
CA SER A 23 9.57 7.74 -6.84
C SER A 23 10.41 8.19 -5.64
N PRO A 24 10.00 9.24 -4.88
CA PRO A 24 10.86 9.97 -3.95
C PRO A 24 11.54 9.10 -2.89
N VAL A 25 10.83 8.17 -2.28
CA VAL A 25 11.35 7.32 -1.19
C VAL A 25 12.57 6.48 -1.62
N ARG A 26 12.69 6.15 -2.92
CA ARG A 26 13.80 5.37 -3.47
C ARG A 26 15.14 6.08 -3.43
N ALA A 27 15.15 7.42 -3.26
CA ALA A 27 16.38 8.23 -3.15
C ALA A 27 16.97 8.25 -1.73
N PHE A 28 16.38 7.53 -0.78
CA PHE A 28 16.80 7.49 0.62
C PHE A 28 16.73 8.84 1.38
N PRO A 29 15.73 9.71 1.12
CA PRO A 29 15.70 11.05 1.73
C PRO A 29 15.64 11.00 3.26
N SER A 30 14.95 10.01 3.82
CA SER A 30 14.76 9.88 5.27
C SER A 30 15.93 9.22 6.00
N VAL A 31 16.76 8.44 5.29
CA VAL A 31 17.85 7.67 5.90
C VAL A 31 19.23 8.11 5.43
N GLY A 32 19.30 8.85 4.32
CA GLY A 32 20.57 9.30 3.72
C GLY A 32 21.35 8.16 3.06
N GLY A 33 22.52 8.51 2.52
CA GLY A 33 23.35 7.59 1.76
C GLY A 33 22.90 7.42 0.29
N ALA A 34 23.51 6.46 -0.41
CA ALA A 34 23.16 6.14 -1.79
C ALA A 34 22.23 4.91 -1.84
N PRO A 35 21.16 4.95 -2.64
CA PRO A 35 20.32 3.78 -2.86
C PRO A 35 21.10 2.68 -3.58
N ARG A 36 20.73 1.43 -3.33
CA ARG A 36 21.28 0.28 -4.06
C ARG A 36 20.61 0.18 -5.43
N PHE A 37 21.41 0.01 -6.48
CA PHE A 37 20.92 -0.17 -7.85
C PHE A 37 20.73 -1.67 -8.13
N ILE A 38 19.48 -2.11 -8.06
CA ILE A 38 19.11 -3.52 -8.19
C ILE A 38 19.11 -3.94 -9.66
N CYS A 39 19.73 -5.07 -9.98
CA CYS A 39 19.80 -5.63 -11.34
C CYS A 39 19.04 -6.95 -11.49
N LYS A 40 18.70 -7.62 -10.38
CA LYS A 40 17.99 -8.90 -10.38
C LYS A 40 17.20 -9.09 -9.08
N ALA A 41 16.09 -9.81 -9.21
CA ALA A 41 15.33 -10.29 -8.05
C ALA A 41 14.84 -11.72 -8.30
N LYS A 42 14.78 -12.57 -7.27
CA LYS A 42 14.21 -13.92 -7.32
C LYS A 42 13.80 -14.36 -5.91
N GLY A 43 12.60 -14.92 -5.78
CA GLY A 43 12.07 -15.32 -4.47
C GLY A 43 11.96 -14.11 -3.53
N ASN A 44 12.60 -14.18 -2.37
CA ASN A 44 12.67 -13.08 -1.41
C ASN A 44 14.03 -12.35 -1.44
N HIS A 45 14.77 -12.40 -2.54
CA HIS A 45 16.10 -11.81 -2.65
C HIS A 45 16.17 -10.74 -3.75
N LEU A 46 16.90 -9.67 -3.45
CA LEU A 46 17.35 -8.64 -4.39
C LEU A 46 18.85 -8.74 -4.59
N TYR A 47 19.33 -8.45 -5.78
CA TYR A 47 20.76 -8.42 -6.14
C TYR A 47 21.09 -7.08 -6.77
N ASP A 48 22.12 -6.40 -6.25
CA ASP A 48 22.54 -5.12 -6.78
C ASP A 48 23.67 -5.22 -7.81
N LEU A 49 24.00 -4.09 -8.43
CA LEU A 49 25.07 -4.00 -9.43
C LEU A 49 26.47 -4.22 -8.83
N ASP A 50 26.62 -4.07 -7.53
CA ASP A 50 27.88 -4.28 -6.82
C ASP A 50 28.08 -5.74 -6.41
N GLY A 51 27.11 -6.63 -6.71
CA GLY A 51 27.16 -8.07 -6.42
C GLY A 51 26.70 -8.42 -5.01
N ASN A 52 26.10 -7.49 -4.28
CA ASN A 52 25.51 -7.79 -2.98
C ASN A 52 24.13 -8.44 -3.14
N GLU A 53 23.79 -9.30 -2.17
CA GLU A 53 22.52 -9.98 -2.04
C GLU A 53 21.79 -9.51 -0.78
N TYR A 54 20.47 -9.33 -0.88
CA TYR A 54 19.63 -8.82 0.20
C TYR A 54 18.35 -9.65 0.34
N LEU A 55 17.97 -9.97 1.58
CA LEU A 55 16.60 -10.35 1.92
C LEU A 55 15.69 -9.13 1.72
N ASP A 56 14.67 -9.26 0.91
CA ASP A 56 13.78 -8.16 0.51
C ASP A 56 12.52 -8.09 1.38
N TYR A 57 12.45 -7.08 2.21
CA TYR A 57 11.28 -6.75 3.02
C TYR A 57 10.43 -5.61 2.43
N ILE A 58 10.77 -5.14 1.22
CA ILE A 58 9.98 -4.13 0.47
C ILE A 58 8.94 -4.82 -0.42
N GLY A 59 9.30 -5.96 -1.03
CA GLY A 59 8.42 -6.71 -1.93
C GLY A 59 7.84 -5.86 -3.07
N SER A 60 8.68 -4.95 -3.63
CA SER A 60 8.26 -3.95 -4.63
C SER A 60 7.11 -3.05 -4.16
N TRP A 61 7.07 -2.72 -2.85
CA TRP A 61 6.00 -1.97 -2.17
C TRP A 61 4.67 -2.74 -2.09
N GLY A 62 4.75 -4.05 -2.06
CA GLY A 62 3.64 -4.95 -1.77
C GLY A 62 3.19 -5.93 -2.84
N PRO A 63 3.39 -5.75 -4.16
CA PRO A 63 2.88 -6.70 -5.16
C PRO A 63 3.46 -8.11 -5.07
N MET A 64 4.68 -8.27 -4.52
CA MET A 64 5.40 -9.55 -4.50
C MET A 64 4.97 -10.47 -3.34
N ILE A 65 3.67 -10.71 -3.18
CA ILE A 65 3.15 -11.57 -2.11
C ILE A 65 3.68 -13.01 -2.18
N LEU A 66 3.96 -13.51 -3.37
CA LEU A 66 4.54 -14.85 -3.62
C LEU A 66 6.08 -14.82 -3.78
N GLY A 67 6.69 -13.65 -3.55
CA GLY A 67 8.09 -13.40 -3.88
C GLY A 67 8.29 -12.93 -5.31
N HIS A 68 9.54 -12.61 -5.66
CA HIS A 68 9.92 -12.15 -7.00
C HIS A 68 9.93 -13.30 -8.00
N ASN A 69 9.38 -13.03 -9.18
CA ASN A 69 9.46 -13.90 -10.36
C ASN A 69 9.04 -15.36 -10.09
N PRO A 70 7.82 -15.64 -9.60
CA PRO A 70 7.29 -17.00 -9.58
C PRO A 70 7.26 -17.54 -11.02
N ASP A 71 7.72 -18.78 -11.21
CA ASP A 71 7.91 -19.33 -12.55
C ASP A 71 6.61 -19.37 -13.37
N PHE A 72 5.48 -19.68 -12.75
CA PHE A 72 4.18 -19.70 -13.42
C PHE A 72 3.69 -18.32 -13.87
N VAL A 73 4.04 -17.23 -13.14
CA VAL A 73 3.73 -15.86 -13.57
C VAL A 73 4.61 -15.47 -14.74
N LEU A 74 5.92 -15.79 -14.69
CA LEU A 74 6.84 -15.52 -15.79
C LEU A 74 6.42 -16.26 -17.05
N GLN A 75 6.04 -17.54 -16.94
CA GLN A 75 5.55 -18.33 -18.07
C GLN A 75 4.31 -17.68 -18.68
N ALA A 76 3.32 -17.30 -17.86
CA ALA A 76 2.11 -16.66 -18.35
C ALA A 76 2.40 -15.33 -19.09
N VAL A 77 3.34 -14.53 -18.59
CA VAL A 77 3.79 -13.31 -19.25
C VAL A 77 4.51 -13.61 -20.58
N GLN A 78 5.43 -14.58 -20.60
CA GLN A 78 6.16 -14.98 -21.81
C GLN A 78 5.22 -15.50 -22.91
N GLU A 79 4.20 -16.28 -22.55
CA GLU A 79 3.17 -16.74 -23.48
C GLU A 79 2.40 -15.56 -24.07
N GLN A 80 1.96 -14.61 -23.22
CA GLN A 80 1.22 -13.43 -23.68
C GLN A 80 2.05 -12.53 -24.62
N MET A 81 3.34 -12.39 -24.37
CA MET A 81 4.23 -11.59 -25.21
C MET A 81 4.28 -12.08 -26.66
N GLN A 82 4.03 -13.37 -26.93
CA GLN A 82 3.96 -13.92 -28.31
C GLN A 82 2.74 -13.43 -29.09
N TYR A 83 1.66 -13.00 -28.38
CA TYR A 83 0.44 -12.48 -28.99
C TYR A 83 0.41 -10.95 -29.07
N GLY A 84 1.39 -10.28 -28.47
CA GLY A 84 1.53 -8.82 -28.49
C GLY A 84 1.42 -8.18 -27.09
N LEU A 85 1.97 -6.97 -27.00
CA LEU A 85 2.11 -6.25 -25.72
C LEU A 85 0.91 -5.35 -25.41
N SER A 86 0.19 -4.87 -26.43
CA SER A 86 -0.94 -3.96 -26.31
C SER A 86 -1.71 -3.92 -27.63
N TYR A 87 -3.04 -3.79 -27.55
CA TYR A 87 -3.89 -3.86 -28.74
C TYR A 87 -4.70 -2.58 -28.99
N GLY A 88 -4.99 -1.77 -27.96
CA GLY A 88 -5.88 -0.60 -28.05
C GLY A 88 -7.34 -0.99 -28.30
N THR A 89 -7.72 -2.23 -27.96
CA THR A 89 -9.06 -2.80 -28.13
C THR A 89 -9.35 -3.77 -27.00
N ALA A 90 -10.64 -4.12 -26.80
CA ALA A 90 -11.08 -5.04 -25.74
C ALA A 90 -10.46 -6.45 -25.90
N THR A 91 -10.21 -7.10 -24.76
CA THR A 91 -9.66 -8.46 -24.69
C THR A 91 -10.46 -9.35 -23.76
N ALA A 92 -10.43 -10.67 -24.00
CA ALA A 92 -11.04 -11.63 -23.08
C ALA A 92 -10.39 -11.61 -21.69
N LEU A 93 -9.09 -11.28 -21.61
CA LEU A 93 -8.35 -11.22 -20.34
C LEU A 93 -8.91 -10.16 -19.38
N GLU A 94 -9.43 -9.05 -19.89
CA GLU A 94 -10.09 -8.00 -19.07
C GLU A 94 -11.38 -8.54 -18.45
N VAL A 95 -12.14 -9.31 -19.22
CA VAL A 95 -13.38 -9.96 -18.75
C VAL A 95 -13.04 -11.01 -17.69
N GLU A 96 -12.08 -11.90 -17.95
CA GLU A 96 -11.63 -12.92 -17.00
C GLU A 96 -11.14 -12.31 -15.68
N MET A 97 -10.41 -11.18 -15.74
CA MET A 97 -9.95 -10.47 -14.54
C MET A 97 -11.12 -9.87 -13.77
N ALA A 98 -12.07 -9.25 -14.44
CA ALA A 98 -13.26 -8.68 -13.80
C ALA A 98 -14.10 -9.77 -13.13
N GLU A 99 -14.36 -10.88 -13.82
CA GLU A 99 -15.09 -12.03 -13.30
C GLU A 99 -14.39 -12.64 -12.08
N LEU A 100 -13.07 -12.86 -12.16
CA LEU A 100 -12.29 -13.42 -11.05
C LEU A 100 -12.33 -12.54 -9.81
N ILE A 101 -12.17 -11.22 -9.96
CA ILE A 101 -12.23 -10.30 -8.82
C ILE A 101 -13.64 -10.29 -8.23
N SER A 102 -14.69 -10.21 -9.05
CA SER A 102 -16.08 -10.21 -8.56
C SER A 102 -16.48 -11.54 -7.90
N GLU A 103 -15.93 -12.66 -8.36
CA GLU A 103 -16.13 -13.96 -7.73
C GLU A 103 -15.49 -14.02 -6.34
N ILE A 104 -14.26 -13.47 -6.20
CA ILE A 104 -13.51 -13.46 -4.95
C ILE A 104 -14.10 -12.47 -3.96
N VAL A 105 -14.52 -11.29 -4.43
CA VAL A 105 -15.01 -10.17 -3.61
C VAL A 105 -16.42 -9.78 -4.06
N PRO A 106 -17.48 -10.42 -3.54
CA PRO A 106 -18.85 -10.27 -4.05
C PRO A 106 -19.44 -8.85 -3.98
N CYS A 107 -18.94 -7.98 -3.11
CA CYS A 107 -19.37 -6.57 -3.08
C CYS A 107 -18.83 -5.77 -4.29
N VAL A 108 -17.90 -6.32 -5.07
CA VAL A 108 -17.43 -5.76 -6.33
C VAL A 108 -18.26 -6.33 -7.48
N GLU A 109 -19.48 -5.81 -7.64
CA GLU A 109 -20.41 -6.27 -8.67
C GLU A 109 -20.00 -5.83 -10.09
N MET A 110 -19.26 -4.72 -10.20
CA MET A 110 -18.73 -4.18 -11.45
C MET A 110 -17.39 -3.50 -11.20
N ILE A 111 -16.43 -3.65 -12.12
CA ILE A 111 -15.06 -3.16 -11.95
C ILE A 111 -14.52 -2.53 -13.24
N ARG A 112 -13.61 -1.57 -13.12
CA ARG A 112 -12.88 -0.94 -14.20
C ARG A 112 -11.38 -1.00 -13.93
N MET A 113 -10.60 -1.51 -14.91
CA MET A 113 -9.14 -1.51 -14.86
C MET A 113 -8.58 -0.13 -15.21
N VAL A 114 -7.47 0.22 -14.54
CA VAL A 114 -6.65 1.41 -14.77
C VAL A 114 -5.16 1.02 -14.61
N ASN A 115 -4.22 1.99 -14.66
CA ASN A 115 -2.78 1.65 -14.68
C ASN A 115 -2.07 1.83 -13.34
N SER A 116 -2.72 2.40 -12.34
CA SER A 116 -2.12 2.66 -11.02
C SER A 116 -3.19 2.79 -9.92
N GLY A 117 -2.75 2.66 -8.66
CA GLY A 117 -3.59 2.96 -7.50
C GLY A 117 -4.06 4.43 -7.48
N THR A 118 -3.22 5.36 -7.94
CA THR A 118 -3.61 6.79 -8.07
C THR A 118 -4.80 6.97 -9.01
N GLU A 119 -4.77 6.33 -10.18
CA GLU A 119 -5.89 6.38 -11.14
C GLU A 119 -7.13 5.69 -10.57
N ALA A 120 -6.97 4.59 -9.86
CA ALA A 120 -8.07 3.88 -9.22
C ALA A 120 -8.78 4.76 -8.19
N VAL A 121 -8.05 5.36 -7.26
CA VAL A 121 -8.60 6.26 -6.23
C VAL A 121 -9.22 7.50 -6.86
N MET A 122 -8.52 8.17 -7.77
CA MET A 122 -9.04 9.34 -8.48
C MET A 122 -10.39 9.04 -9.16
N SER A 123 -10.51 7.88 -9.78
CA SER A 123 -11.72 7.46 -10.50
C SER A 123 -12.85 7.05 -9.56
N ALA A 124 -12.53 6.33 -8.46
CA ALA A 124 -13.52 5.95 -7.45
C ALA A 124 -14.12 7.17 -6.75
N VAL A 125 -13.30 8.16 -6.39
CA VAL A 125 -13.77 9.43 -5.81
C VAL A 125 -14.61 10.21 -6.80
N ARG A 126 -14.24 10.24 -8.09
CA ARG A 126 -15.06 10.88 -9.12
C ARG A 126 -16.42 10.19 -9.28
N ALA A 127 -16.44 8.86 -9.24
CA ALA A 127 -17.69 8.09 -9.30
C ALA A 127 -18.57 8.36 -8.07
N ALA A 128 -17.97 8.42 -6.87
CA ALA A 128 -18.69 8.76 -5.64
C ALA A 128 -19.31 10.16 -5.68
N ARG A 129 -18.56 11.15 -6.16
CA ARG A 129 -19.09 12.52 -6.39
C ARG A 129 -20.21 12.54 -7.41
N GLY A 130 -20.04 11.83 -8.53
CA GLY A 130 -21.06 11.73 -9.58
C GLY A 130 -22.34 11.04 -9.10
N PHE A 131 -22.22 10.04 -8.23
CA PHE A 131 -23.37 9.32 -7.67
C PHE A 131 -24.15 10.15 -6.65
N THR A 132 -23.44 10.80 -5.73
CA THR A 132 -24.06 11.54 -4.62
C THR A 132 -24.46 12.97 -4.98
N GLY A 133 -23.89 13.54 -6.05
CA GLY A 133 -24.02 14.96 -6.39
C GLY A 133 -23.35 15.90 -5.38
N ARG A 134 -22.40 15.40 -4.58
CA ARG A 134 -21.71 16.12 -3.51
C ARG A 134 -20.21 16.26 -3.82
N ASP A 135 -19.56 17.29 -3.28
CA ASP A 135 -18.18 17.61 -3.63
C ASP A 135 -17.14 17.16 -2.59
N LYS A 136 -17.49 17.20 -1.30
CA LYS A 136 -16.52 16.94 -0.23
C LYS A 136 -16.21 15.46 -0.06
N ILE A 137 -14.96 15.18 0.31
CA ILE A 137 -14.49 13.85 0.66
C ILE A 137 -13.81 13.90 2.03
N ILE A 138 -13.92 12.83 2.80
CA ILE A 138 -13.18 12.64 4.05
C ILE A 138 -12.09 11.59 3.81
N LYS A 139 -10.84 11.93 4.11
CA LYS A 139 -9.70 11.01 4.21
C LYS A 139 -9.09 11.06 5.61
N PHE A 140 -8.10 10.22 5.88
CA PHE A 140 -7.45 10.16 7.19
C PHE A 140 -6.01 10.67 7.14
N ALA A 141 -5.59 11.39 8.19
CA ALA A 141 -4.20 11.78 8.38
C ALA A 141 -3.29 10.55 8.38
N GLY A 142 -2.17 10.65 7.65
CA GLY A 142 -1.21 9.55 7.51
C GLY A 142 -1.55 8.49 6.48
N CYS A 143 -2.79 8.44 5.97
CA CYS A 143 -3.16 7.57 4.86
C CYS A 143 -2.76 8.19 3.51
N TYR A 144 -2.28 7.33 2.59
CA TYR A 144 -1.88 7.70 1.24
C TYR A 144 -2.82 7.07 0.20
N HIS A 145 -3.36 7.90 -0.66
CA HIS A 145 -4.34 7.51 -1.68
C HIS A 145 -3.90 7.92 -3.10
N GLY A 146 -2.60 7.85 -3.37
CA GLY A 146 -2.04 8.32 -4.63
C GLY A 146 -1.76 9.82 -4.65
N HIS A 147 -1.34 10.33 -5.81
CA HIS A 147 -0.86 11.70 -5.97
C HIS A 147 -1.76 12.57 -6.87
N ALA A 148 -3.05 12.25 -6.95
CA ALA A 148 -4.04 13.18 -7.53
C ALA A 148 -4.16 14.43 -6.63
N ASP A 149 -4.31 15.61 -7.22
CA ASP A 149 -4.30 16.89 -6.50
C ASP A 149 -5.22 16.92 -5.28
N ALA A 150 -6.44 16.38 -5.42
CA ALA A 150 -7.39 16.30 -4.32
C ALA A 150 -6.93 15.43 -3.13
N MET A 151 -5.93 14.54 -3.34
CA MET A 151 -5.42 13.66 -2.29
C MET A 151 -4.17 14.21 -1.59
N LEU A 152 -3.50 15.22 -2.17
CA LEU A 152 -2.30 15.85 -1.66
C LEU A 152 -2.66 16.98 -0.66
N VAL A 153 -3.21 16.58 0.48
CA VAL A 153 -3.66 17.47 1.56
C VAL A 153 -2.87 17.19 2.81
N LYS A 154 -2.37 18.27 3.45
CA LYS A 154 -1.65 18.19 4.72
C LYS A 154 -2.50 17.54 5.81
N ALA A 155 -1.89 16.61 6.54
CA ALA A 155 -2.37 16.24 7.85
C ALA A 155 -2.17 17.44 8.78
N GLY A 156 -3.25 18.05 9.27
CA GLY A 156 -3.13 19.17 10.21
C GLY A 156 -2.62 18.70 11.57
N SER A 157 -1.84 19.56 12.25
CA SER A 157 -1.56 19.42 13.67
C SER A 157 -2.78 19.95 14.44
N GLY A 158 -3.61 19.06 14.94
CA GLY A 158 -4.85 19.43 15.65
C GLY A 158 -6.11 19.17 14.81
N VAL A 159 -7.22 19.14 15.50
CA VAL A 159 -8.54 18.77 14.99
C VAL A 159 -8.89 19.51 13.70
N MET A 160 -9.10 18.73 12.60
CA MET A 160 -9.86 19.11 11.41
C MET A 160 -9.34 20.33 10.62
N THR A 161 -8.30 20.15 9.82
CA THR A 161 -7.90 21.12 8.79
C THR A 161 -8.54 20.78 7.45
N ALA A 162 -9.28 21.74 6.88
CA ALA A 162 -9.81 21.62 5.53
C ALA A 162 -8.76 22.09 4.52
N GLY A 163 -8.44 21.25 3.53
CA GLY A 163 -7.98 21.67 2.24
C GLY A 163 -6.63 22.38 2.09
N ILE A 164 -5.68 22.24 3.02
CA ILE A 164 -4.34 22.83 2.84
C ILE A 164 -3.49 21.92 1.95
N PRO A 165 -3.01 22.40 0.77
CA PRO A 165 -2.14 21.60 -0.10
C PRO A 165 -0.84 21.16 0.59
N ASP A 166 -0.46 19.89 0.38
CA ASP A 166 0.81 19.31 0.88
C ASP A 166 1.92 19.31 -0.17
N SER A 167 1.63 19.79 -1.37
CA SER A 167 2.59 19.87 -2.47
C SER A 167 2.54 21.23 -3.14
N SER A 168 3.70 21.76 -3.48
CA SER A 168 3.81 22.91 -4.39
C SER A 168 3.18 22.55 -5.73
N GLY A 169 2.47 23.48 -6.33
CA GLY A 169 1.79 23.30 -7.62
C GLY A 169 0.36 22.76 -7.51
N VAL A 170 -0.09 22.32 -6.33
CA VAL A 170 -1.50 21.95 -6.11
C VAL A 170 -2.32 23.20 -5.77
N PRO A 171 -3.31 23.58 -6.61
CA PRO A 171 -4.16 24.72 -6.33
C PRO A 171 -5.04 24.46 -5.11
N SER A 172 -5.30 25.50 -4.31
CA SER A 172 -6.23 25.40 -3.16
C SER A 172 -7.65 24.97 -3.58
N GLY A 173 -8.06 25.32 -4.81
CA GLY A 173 -9.33 24.88 -5.38
C GLY A 173 -9.45 23.37 -5.54
N CYS A 174 -8.34 22.63 -5.69
CA CYS A 174 -8.35 21.16 -5.79
C CYS A 174 -8.47 20.48 -4.41
N THR A 175 -8.02 21.13 -3.35
CA THR A 175 -7.94 20.55 -2.01
C THR A 175 -9.03 21.04 -1.04
N LYS A 176 -9.68 22.17 -1.34
CA LYS A 176 -10.69 22.80 -0.44
C LYS A 176 -11.84 21.87 -0.01
N ASP A 177 -12.16 20.88 -0.85
CA ASP A 177 -13.23 19.92 -0.61
C ASP A 177 -12.73 18.58 -0.06
N THR A 178 -11.46 18.50 0.33
CA THR A 178 -10.87 17.33 0.99
C THR A 178 -10.69 17.59 2.48
N LEU A 179 -11.47 16.89 3.28
CA LEU A 179 -11.48 16.97 4.73
C LEU A 179 -10.58 15.87 5.30
N THR A 180 -9.84 16.17 6.36
CA THR A 180 -8.95 15.19 7.00
C THR A 180 -9.45 14.86 8.40
N ALA A 181 -9.71 13.57 8.64
CA ALA A 181 -10.07 13.00 9.93
C ALA A 181 -8.87 12.32 10.59
N VAL A 182 -9.02 11.92 11.85
CA VAL A 182 -8.02 11.17 12.61
C VAL A 182 -8.29 9.67 12.46
N TYR A 183 -7.28 8.91 12.04
CA TYR A 183 -7.39 7.45 11.93
C TYR A 183 -7.63 6.82 13.31
N ASN A 184 -8.52 5.83 13.40
CA ASN A 184 -8.96 5.21 14.65
C ASN A 184 -9.79 6.10 15.59
N ASP A 185 -10.35 7.20 15.06
CA ASP A 185 -11.25 8.11 15.76
C ASP A 185 -12.49 8.40 14.89
N ALA A 186 -13.56 7.62 15.08
CA ALA A 186 -14.80 7.77 14.33
C ALA A 186 -15.58 9.06 14.73
N GLU A 187 -15.37 9.61 15.92
CA GLU A 187 -15.98 10.87 16.34
C GLU A 187 -15.46 12.05 15.53
N SER A 188 -14.17 12.01 15.10
CA SER A 188 -13.62 13.01 14.18
C SER A 188 -14.34 13.03 12.84
N VAL A 189 -14.75 11.84 12.35
CA VAL A 189 -15.53 11.71 11.09
C VAL A 189 -16.96 12.22 11.28
N LYS A 190 -17.61 11.86 12.38
CA LYS A 190 -18.95 12.33 12.73
C LYS A 190 -19.00 13.85 12.83
N THR A 191 -18.03 14.48 13.50
CA THR A 191 -17.92 15.93 13.60
C THR A 191 -17.85 16.60 12.22
N LEU A 192 -17.08 16.00 11.28
CA LEU A 192 -17.02 16.52 9.90
C LEU A 192 -18.36 16.39 9.17
N PHE A 193 -19.08 15.30 9.35
CA PHE A 193 -20.43 15.17 8.79
C PHE A 193 -21.41 16.20 9.36
N GLU A 194 -21.33 16.50 10.64
CA GLU A 194 -22.17 17.50 11.32
C GLU A 194 -21.81 18.93 10.86
N GLN A 195 -20.53 19.20 10.63
CA GLN A 195 -20.06 20.50 10.15
C GLN A 195 -20.41 20.75 8.69
N TYR A 196 -20.49 19.70 7.85
CA TYR A 196 -20.78 19.78 6.41
C TYR A 196 -21.99 18.90 6.06
N PRO A 197 -23.20 19.24 6.55
CA PRO A 197 -24.38 18.43 6.36
C PRO A 197 -24.76 18.33 4.87
N ASN A 198 -24.93 17.09 4.40
CA ASN A 198 -25.25 16.76 3.00
C ASN A 198 -24.21 17.22 1.93
N GLU A 199 -22.98 17.53 2.33
CA GLU A 199 -21.94 17.95 1.38
C GLU A 199 -20.89 16.85 1.12
N VAL A 200 -20.78 15.84 2.00
CA VAL A 200 -19.77 14.80 1.90
C VAL A 200 -20.23 13.68 0.96
N ALA A 201 -19.49 13.48 -0.13
CA ALA A 201 -19.72 12.42 -1.12
C ALA A 201 -19.28 11.04 -0.60
N CYS A 202 -18.10 10.98 0.01
CA CYS A 202 -17.53 9.72 0.48
C CYS A 202 -16.51 9.90 1.62
N VAL A 203 -16.34 8.80 2.37
CA VAL A 203 -15.20 8.57 3.25
C VAL A 203 -14.29 7.55 2.57
N ILE A 204 -13.01 7.88 2.36
CA ILE A 204 -12.00 6.95 1.86
C ILE A 204 -11.03 6.57 2.98
N VAL A 205 -10.78 5.29 3.14
CA VAL A 205 -9.92 4.76 4.22
C VAL A 205 -9.05 3.61 3.71
N GLU A 206 -7.77 3.58 4.10
CA GLU A 206 -7.00 2.35 4.09
C GLU A 206 -7.51 1.47 5.24
N PRO A 207 -8.08 0.28 5.01
CA PRO A 207 -8.61 -0.57 6.10
C PRO A 207 -7.54 -0.94 7.14
N VAL A 208 -6.29 -1.09 6.69
CA VAL A 208 -5.08 -1.04 7.51
C VAL A 208 -4.22 0.09 6.95
N ALA A 209 -3.97 1.11 7.73
CA ALA A 209 -3.11 2.20 7.29
C ALA A 209 -1.65 1.70 7.22
N ALA A 210 -1.08 1.69 6.02
CA ALA A 210 0.23 1.13 5.74
C ALA A 210 1.21 2.13 5.10
N ASN A 211 0.88 3.43 5.18
CA ASN A 211 1.69 4.56 4.72
C ASN A 211 2.11 5.51 5.87
N MET A 212 1.88 5.10 7.11
CA MET A 212 2.41 5.71 8.33
C MET A 212 3.08 4.65 9.24
N GLY A 213 3.72 3.66 8.63
CA GLY A 213 4.06 2.36 9.16
C GLY A 213 2.87 1.40 8.98
N VAL A 214 2.62 0.50 9.91
CA VAL A 214 1.43 -0.37 9.88
C VAL A 214 0.58 -0.09 11.10
N VAL A 215 -0.57 0.55 10.88
CA VAL A 215 -1.52 0.88 11.95
C VAL A 215 -2.85 0.14 11.67
N PRO A 216 -3.12 -0.96 12.35
CA PRO A 216 -4.40 -1.66 12.25
C PRO A 216 -5.57 -0.80 12.75
N PRO A 217 -6.78 -0.99 12.20
CA PRO A 217 -7.96 -0.35 12.75
C PRO A 217 -8.24 -0.90 14.14
N LYS A 218 -8.66 -0.01 15.05
CA LYS A 218 -9.22 -0.43 16.35
C LYS A 218 -10.49 -1.24 16.13
N GLU A 219 -10.79 -2.11 17.06
CA GLU A 219 -12.04 -2.88 17.05
C GLU A 219 -13.25 -1.95 16.85
N GLY A 220 -14.12 -2.28 15.92
CA GLY A 220 -15.34 -1.51 15.62
C GLY A 220 -15.12 -0.23 14.79
N PHE A 221 -13.90 0.21 14.53
CA PHE A 221 -13.65 1.47 13.79
C PHE A 221 -14.24 1.45 12.37
N LEU A 222 -13.95 0.42 11.58
CA LEU A 222 -14.47 0.32 10.21
C LEU A 222 -16.00 0.16 10.17
N GLN A 223 -16.58 -0.57 11.13
CA GLN A 223 -18.02 -0.73 11.27
C GLN A 223 -18.70 0.61 11.62
N GLN A 224 -18.06 1.42 12.45
CA GLN A 224 -18.53 2.78 12.77
C GLN A 224 -18.49 3.68 11.53
N LEU A 225 -17.44 3.61 10.70
CA LEU A 225 -17.37 4.34 9.43
C LEU A 225 -18.51 3.92 8.50
N ARG A 226 -18.80 2.62 8.38
CA ARG A 226 -19.93 2.14 7.58
C ARG A 226 -21.26 2.70 8.08
N THR A 227 -21.46 2.67 9.42
CA THR A 227 -22.68 3.20 10.06
C THR A 227 -22.83 4.70 9.79
N LEU A 228 -21.78 5.49 9.98
CA LEU A 228 -21.81 6.93 9.70
C LEU A 228 -22.09 7.22 8.23
N CYS A 229 -21.43 6.53 7.30
CA CYS A 229 -21.71 6.70 5.87
C CYS A 229 -23.17 6.42 5.53
N ASN A 230 -23.77 5.36 6.10
CA ASN A 230 -25.18 5.04 5.91
C ASN A 230 -26.09 6.14 6.49
N GLN A 231 -25.78 6.63 7.69
CA GLN A 231 -26.56 7.65 8.38
C GLN A 231 -26.59 8.98 7.61
N TYR A 232 -25.46 9.39 7.04
CA TYR A 232 -25.32 10.68 6.34
C TYR A 232 -25.47 10.56 4.81
N GLY A 233 -25.75 9.36 4.29
CA GLY A 233 -25.93 9.12 2.86
C GLY A 233 -24.66 9.39 2.04
N ALA A 234 -23.49 9.15 2.62
CA ALA A 234 -22.21 9.19 1.95
C ALA A 234 -21.74 7.77 1.57
N LEU A 235 -20.84 7.65 0.61
CA LEU A 235 -20.26 6.36 0.24
C LEU A 235 -19.03 6.05 1.08
N LEU A 236 -18.81 4.76 1.39
CA LEU A 236 -17.58 4.25 1.98
C LEU A 236 -16.71 3.65 0.89
N ILE A 237 -15.47 4.13 0.76
CA ILE A 237 -14.46 3.60 -0.16
C ILE A 237 -13.36 2.94 0.65
N PHE A 238 -13.12 1.65 0.41
CA PHE A 238 -11.93 0.97 0.92
C PHE A 238 -10.80 1.11 -0.10
N ASP A 239 -9.71 1.76 0.31
CA ASP A 239 -8.47 1.72 -0.44
C ASP A 239 -7.72 0.43 -0.10
N GLU A 240 -7.93 -0.57 -0.92
CA GLU A 240 -7.33 -1.90 -0.82
C GLU A 240 -6.10 -2.05 -1.74
N VAL A 241 -5.46 -0.97 -2.12
CA VAL A 241 -4.25 -1.03 -2.95
C VAL A 241 -3.13 -1.80 -2.25
N ILE A 242 -3.05 -1.78 -0.90
CA ILE A 242 -2.10 -2.59 -0.12
C ILE A 242 -2.76 -3.86 0.43
N THR A 243 -3.95 -3.74 1.00
CA THR A 243 -4.62 -4.82 1.76
C THR A 243 -5.35 -5.83 0.88
N GLY A 244 -5.78 -5.44 -0.32
CA GLY A 244 -6.50 -6.31 -1.26
C GLY A 244 -5.66 -7.52 -1.66
N PHE A 245 -6.27 -8.71 -1.54
CA PHE A 245 -5.61 -10.01 -1.78
C PHE A 245 -4.37 -10.26 -0.91
N ARG A 246 -4.16 -9.46 0.14
CA ARG A 246 -3.01 -9.59 1.03
C ARG A 246 -3.36 -10.11 2.42
N LEU A 247 -4.38 -9.55 3.07
CA LEU A 247 -4.78 -9.99 4.42
C LEU A 247 -5.37 -11.39 4.38
N GLN A 248 -6.21 -11.62 3.39
CA GLN A 248 -6.74 -12.89 2.93
C GLN A 248 -7.19 -12.75 1.47
N LEU A 249 -7.78 -13.77 0.88
CA LEU A 249 -8.09 -13.79 -0.55
C LEU A 249 -9.03 -12.65 -0.96
N ASP A 250 -10.07 -12.36 -0.18
CA ASP A 250 -11.03 -11.26 -0.41
C ASP A 250 -10.63 -9.94 0.32
N GLY A 251 -9.35 -9.83 0.68
CA GLY A 251 -8.76 -8.61 1.23
C GLY A 251 -9.29 -8.22 2.61
N ALA A 252 -9.33 -6.91 2.86
CA ALA A 252 -9.84 -6.36 4.12
C ALA A 252 -11.37 -6.42 4.20
N VAL A 253 -12.07 -6.46 3.07
CA VAL A 253 -13.54 -6.63 3.04
C VAL A 253 -13.95 -7.88 3.81
N GLY A 254 -13.36 -9.03 3.48
CA GLY A 254 -13.64 -10.26 4.18
C GLY A 254 -12.99 -10.32 5.55
N PHE A 255 -11.75 -9.84 5.68
CA PHE A 255 -11.00 -9.92 6.94
C PHE A 255 -11.67 -9.16 8.10
N TYR A 256 -12.26 -7.99 7.83
CA TYR A 256 -12.95 -7.17 8.84
C TYR A 256 -14.48 -7.28 8.77
N HIS A 257 -15.04 -8.04 7.82
CA HIS A 257 -16.48 -8.22 7.63
C HIS A 257 -17.23 -6.89 7.48
N VAL A 258 -16.66 -5.93 6.75
CA VAL A 258 -17.26 -4.63 6.43
C VAL A 258 -17.35 -4.47 4.93
N GLN A 259 -18.55 -4.21 4.41
CA GLN A 259 -18.77 -4.00 2.97
C GLN A 259 -18.74 -2.50 2.66
N PRO A 260 -17.75 -2.03 1.88
CA PRO A 260 -17.74 -0.68 1.31
C PRO A 260 -18.69 -0.59 0.11
N ASP A 261 -18.95 0.63 -0.33
CA ASP A 261 -19.68 0.88 -1.59
C ASP A 261 -18.76 0.77 -2.81
N LEU A 262 -17.51 1.19 -2.66
CA LEU A 262 -16.45 1.10 -3.67
C LEU A 262 -15.15 0.58 -3.05
N VAL A 263 -14.35 -0.09 -3.87
CA VAL A 263 -13.02 -0.58 -3.52
C VAL A 263 -12.02 -0.15 -4.59
N THR A 264 -10.79 0.19 -4.18
CA THR A 264 -9.69 0.43 -5.11
C THR A 264 -8.60 -0.62 -4.92
N TYR A 265 -8.03 -1.08 -6.02
CA TYR A 265 -7.00 -2.10 -6.07
C TYR A 265 -5.77 -1.63 -6.85
N GLY A 266 -4.65 -2.30 -6.62
CA GLY A 266 -3.39 -2.15 -7.34
C GLY A 266 -2.42 -3.25 -6.92
N LYS A 267 -1.12 -3.00 -7.07
CA LYS A 267 -0.06 -3.86 -6.53
C LYS A 267 -0.26 -5.36 -6.84
N ILE A 268 -0.84 -6.14 -5.92
CA ILE A 268 -0.98 -7.60 -6.04
C ILE A 268 -1.74 -8.00 -7.29
N ILE A 269 -2.79 -7.26 -7.69
CA ILE A 269 -3.56 -7.60 -8.90
C ILE A 269 -2.77 -7.50 -10.21
N GLY A 270 -1.57 -6.95 -10.17
CA GLY A 270 -0.65 -6.84 -11.32
C GLY A 270 0.53 -7.79 -11.28
N ALA A 271 0.77 -8.50 -10.16
CA ALA A 271 1.94 -9.38 -10.01
C ALA A 271 3.27 -8.71 -10.39
N GLY A 272 3.42 -7.40 -10.12
CA GLY A 272 4.57 -6.57 -10.49
C GLY A 272 4.40 -5.73 -11.75
N MET A 273 3.36 -5.96 -12.55
CA MET A 273 3.04 -5.12 -13.71
C MET A 273 2.25 -3.87 -13.28
N PRO A 274 2.38 -2.73 -14.00
CA PRO A 274 1.60 -1.52 -13.74
C PRO A 274 0.11 -1.79 -13.96
N VAL A 275 -0.67 -1.70 -12.88
CA VAL A 275 -2.11 -1.89 -12.91
C VAL A 275 -2.76 -1.26 -11.67
N GLY A 276 -3.99 -0.84 -11.83
CA GLY A 276 -4.93 -0.54 -10.77
C GLY A 276 -6.33 -0.94 -11.20
N ALA A 277 -7.28 -0.90 -10.29
CA ALA A 277 -8.69 -1.09 -10.58
C ALA A 277 -9.55 -0.39 -9.53
N TYR A 278 -10.75 -0.02 -9.90
CA TYR A 278 -11.78 0.43 -8.96
C TYR A 278 -13.11 -0.21 -9.34
N GLY A 279 -13.88 -0.56 -8.34
CA GLY A 279 -15.15 -1.24 -8.54
C GLY A 279 -15.98 -1.22 -7.27
N GLY A 280 -17.15 -1.84 -7.33
CA GLY A 280 -18.08 -1.94 -6.20
C GLY A 280 -19.50 -2.09 -6.69
N ARG A 281 -20.43 -1.45 -6.03
CA ARG A 281 -21.87 -1.51 -6.33
C ARG A 281 -22.16 -1.15 -7.79
N LYS A 282 -22.97 -1.97 -8.43
CA LYS A 282 -23.32 -1.86 -9.84
C LYS A 282 -23.98 -0.53 -10.19
N ASP A 283 -24.88 -0.02 -9.34
CA ASP A 283 -25.60 1.24 -9.54
C ASP A 283 -24.64 2.45 -9.56
N ILE A 284 -23.54 2.42 -8.81
CA ILE A 284 -22.51 3.44 -8.84
C ILE A 284 -21.65 3.29 -10.11
N MET A 285 -21.20 2.09 -10.39
CA MET A 285 -20.32 1.83 -11.53
C MET A 285 -20.98 2.04 -12.90
N GLN A 286 -22.28 1.90 -12.99
CA GLN A 286 -23.05 2.23 -14.21
C GLN A 286 -23.04 3.73 -14.57
N LEU A 287 -22.63 4.60 -13.65
CA LEU A 287 -22.41 6.03 -13.98
C LEU A 287 -21.12 6.28 -14.75
N VAL A 288 -20.23 5.29 -14.82
CA VAL A 288 -18.96 5.43 -15.55
C VAL A 288 -19.20 5.29 -17.05
N ALA A 289 -18.60 6.18 -17.83
CA ALA A 289 -18.68 6.15 -19.29
C ALA A 289 -18.21 4.78 -19.85
N PRO A 290 -18.84 4.23 -20.90
CA PRO A 290 -19.84 4.85 -21.77
C PRO A 290 -21.31 4.74 -21.29
N LEU A 291 -21.59 4.07 -20.17
CA LEU A 291 -22.96 3.92 -19.67
C LEU A 291 -23.50 5.23 -19.08
N GLY A 292 -22.70 5.92 -18.30
CA GLY A 292 -23.05 7.19 -17.66
C GLY A 292 -22.10 8.33 -18.05
N SER A 293 -22.16 9.42 -17.28
CA SER A 293 -21.42 10.66 -17.56
C SER A 293 -20.10 10.80 -16.82
N VAL A 294 -19.78 9.89 -15.90
CA VAL A 294 -18.51 9.91 -15.16
C VAL A 294 -17.38 9.42 -16.06
N TYR A 295 -16.51 10.33 -16.49
CA TYR A 295 -15.48 10.02 -17.46
C TYR A 295 -14.24 9.39 -16.83
N GLN A 296 -13.75 8.31 -17.43
CA GLN A 296 -12.46 7.69 -17.20
C GLN A 296 -12.01 7.01 -18.49
N ALA A 297 -10.73 7.17 -18.87
CA ALA A 297 -10.11 6.51 -20.01
C ALA A 297 -8.62 6.24 -19.71
N GLY A 298 -8.05 5.26 -20.38
CA GLY A 298 -6.62 4.93 -20.29
C GLY A 298 -6.19 4.04 -21.46
N THR A 299 -5.22 4.49 -22.24
CA THR A 299 -4.71 3.75 -23.40
C THR A 299 -4.23 2.33 -23.01
N LEU A 300 -3.62 2.18 -21.84
CA LEU A 300 -3.07 0.92 -21.35
C LEU A 300 -3.91 0.26 -20.25
N SER A 301 -5.10 0.80 -19.97
CA SER A 301 -6.04 0.16 -19.04
C SER A 301 -6.44 -1.21 -19.56
N GLY A 302 -6.31 -2.25 -18.73
CA GLY A 302 -6.55 -3.62 -19.16
C GLY A 302 -5.45 -4.20 -20.06
N ASN A 303 -4.22 -3.67 -19.97
CA ASN A 303 -3.08 -4.17 -20.77
C ASN A 303 -2.97 -5.70 -20.68
N PRO A 304 -2.91 -6.44 -21.82
CA PRO A 304 -3.00 -7.89 -21.84
C PRO A 304 -1.87 -8.58 -21.06
N VAL A 305 -0.67 -8.02 -21.03
CA VAL A 305 0.47 -8.57 -20.27
C VAL A 305 0.22 -8.41 -18.78
N ALA A 306 -0.28 -7.23 -18.35
CA ALA A 306 -0.63 -6.98 -16.96
C ALA A 306 -1.81 -7.86 -16.50
N MET A 307 -2.85 -8.01 -17.33
CA MET A 307 -3.97 -8.92 -17.04
C MET A 307 -3.52 -10.36 -16.92
N ARG A 308 -2.68 -10.84 -17.84
CA ARG A 308 -2.16 -12.22 -17.80
C ARG A 308 -1.33 -12.49 -16.55
N ALA A 309 -0.45 -11.56 -16.16
CA ALA A 309 0.34 -11.67 -14.95
C ALA A 309 -0.55 -11.71 -13.68
N GLY A 310 -1.49 -10.77 -13.59
CA GLY A 310 -2.43 -10.67 -12.47
C GLY A 310 -3.34 -11.90 -12.36
N LEU A 311 -3.91 -12.36 -13.47
CA LEU A 311 -4.73 -13.59 -13.51
C LEU A 311 -3.94 -14.81 -13.02
N ALA A 312 -2.69 -14.97 -13.44
CA ALA A 312 -1.84 -16.06 -12.98
C ALA A 312 -1.66 -16.01 -11.45
N GLN A 313 -1.36 -14.83 -10.91
CA GLN A 313 -1.17 -14.66 -9.46
C GLN A 313 -2.46 -14.86 -8.66
N LEU A 314 -3.57 -14.23 -9.05
CA LEU A 314 -4.83 -14.33 -8.32
C LEU A 314 -5.44 -15.73 -8.37
N ARG A 315 -5.35 -16.42 -9.51
CA ARG A 315 -5.75 -17.82 -9.63
C ARG A 315 -4.93 -18.73 -8.72
N TYR A 316 -3.62 -18.49 -8.66
CA TYR A 316 -2.76 -19.25 -7.75
C TYR A 316 -3.16 -19.01 -6.29
N LEU A 317 -3.33 -17.75 -5.86
CA LEU A 317 -3.76 -17.44 -4.49
C LEU A 317 -5.13 -18.07 -4.14
N LYS A 318 -6.07 -18.10 -5.10
CA LYS A 318 -7.37 -18.74 -4.93
C LYS A 318 -7.26 -20.27 -4.77
N GLN A 319 -6.35 -20.90 -5.51
CA GLN A 319 -6.12 -22.36 -5.46
C GLN A 319 -5.26 -22.78 -4.26
N HIS A 320 -4.52 -21.85 -3.66
CA HIS A 320 -3.56 -22.08 -2.58
C HIS A 320 -3.87 -21.21 -1.35
N PRO A 321 -5.01 -21.46 -0.66
CA PRO A 321 -5.40 -20.67 0.51
C PRO A 321 -4.41 -20.78 1.68
N GLU A 322 -3.60 -21.86 1.72
CA GLU A 322 -2.54 -22.07 2.71
C GLU A 322 -1.44 -21.00 2.68
N VAL A 323 -1.34 -20.20 1.63
CA VAL A 323 -0.40 -19.08 1.54
C VAL A 323 -0.67 -18.05 2.66
N TYR A 324 -1.92 -17.77 2.99
CA TYR A 324 -2.26 -16.74 3.98
C TYR A 324 -1.89 -17.12 5.42
N PRO A 325 -2.23 -18.30 5.94
CA PRO A 325 -1.74 -18.71 7.25
C PRO A 325 -0.21 -18.83 7.30
N TYR A 326 0.46 -19.30 6.25
CA TYR A 326 1.91 -19.31 6.17
C TYR A 326 2.52 -17.90 6.30
N LEU A 327 2.00 -16.94 5.54
CA LEU A 327 2.43 -15.54 5.60
C LEU A 327 2.23 -14.95 7.00
N THR A 328 1.08 -15.23 7.62
CA THR A 328 0.75 -14.76 8.96
C THR A 328 1.73 -15.35 9.99
N GLU A 329 2.00 -16.64 9.93
CA GLU A 329 2.95 -17.33 10.81
C GLU A 329 4.37 -16.72 10.70
N ARG A 330 4.87 -16.50 9.48
CA ARG A 330 6.20 -15.88 9.27
C ARG A 330 6.24 -14.45 9.82
N ALA A 331 5.18 -13.67 9.60
CA ALA A 331 5.11 -12.31 10.13
C ALA A 331 4.99 -12.28 11.67
N GLU A 332 4.26 -13.21 12.26
CA GLU A 332 4.18 -13.35 13.72
C GLU A 332 5.51 -13.78 14.32
N GLN A 333 6.23 -14.68 13.66
CA GLN A 333 7.60 -15.06 14.09
C GLN A 333 8.49 -13.82 14.13
N LEU A 334 8.48 -12.99 13.10
CA LEU A 334 9.25 -11.74 13.08
C LEU A 334 8.79 -10.78 14.19
N ARG A 335 7.49 -10.51 14.30
CA ARG A 335 6.94 -9.58 15.30
C ARG A 335 7.23 -10.04 16.74
N ASN A 336 7.01 -11.31 17.02
CA ASN A 336 7.22 -11.86 18.37
C ASN A 336 8.71 -11.92 18.72
N GLY A 337 9.59 -12.26 17.75
CA GLY A 337 11.02 -12.21 17.95
C GLY A 337 11.50 -10.77 18.25
N LEU A 338 11.05 -9.79 17.48
CA LEU A 338 11.37 -8.37 17.74
C LEU A 338 10.88 -7.92 19.13
N LYS A 339 9.65 -8.29 19.55
CA LYS A 339 9.14 -7.97 20.89
C LYS A 339 10.01 -8.55 21.99
N GLN A 340 10.43 -9.83 21.86
CA GLN A 340 11.34 -10.47 22.83
C GLN A 340 12.68 -9.75 22.91
N LEU A 341 13.23 -9.30 21.79
CA LEU A 341 14.47 -8.52 21.77
C LEU A 341 14.29 -7.13 22.38
N ILE A 342 13.19 -6.44 22.10
CA ILE A 342 12.84 -5.16 22.70
C ILE A 342 12.78 -5.27 24.22
N ASP A 343 12.11 -6.30 24.74
CA ASP A 343 12.00 -6.54 26.19
C ASP A 343 13.36 -6.86 26.80
N ARG A 344 14.15 -7.76 26.15
CA ARG A 344 15.47 -8.19 26.63
C ARG A 344 16.48 -7.04 26.74
N TYR A 345 16.49 -6.14 25.75
CA TYR A 345 17.44 -5.03 25.66
C TYR A 345 16.84 -3.69 26.10
N HIS A 346 15.60 -3.68 26.63
CA HIS A 346 14.88 -2.50 27.10
C HIS A 346 14.83 -1.37 26.05
N MET A 347 14.66 -1.76 24.79
CA MET A 347 14.66 -0.81 23.67
C MET A 347 13.40 0.06 23.69
N PRO A 348 13.50 1.37 23.34
CA PRO A 348 12.35 2.26 23.22
C PRO A 348 11.60 2.02 21.89
N CYS A 349 11.14 0.80 21.67
CA CYS A 349 10.52 0.39 20.42
C CYS A 349 9.14 -0.23 20.66
N THR A 350 8.29 -0.17 19.64
CA THR A 350 7.04 -0.93 19.59
C THR A 350 6.87 -1.59 18.22
N VAL A 351 6.21 -2.74 18.19
CA VAL A 351 5.96 -3.52 16.96
C VAL A 351 4.46 -3.61 16.73
N THR A 352 4.03 -3.25 15.55
CA THR A 352 2.65 -3.41 15.08
C THR A 352 2.58 -4.31 13.86
N GLY A 353 1.39 -4.76 13.49
CA GLY A 353 1.19 -5.51 12.26
C GLY A 353 -0.10 -6.29 12.23
N VAL A 354 -0.46 -6.76 11.04
CA VAL A 354 -1.61 -7.63 10.77
C VAL A 354 -1.33 -8.47 9.51
N GLY A 355 -1.71 -9.76 9.54
CA GLY A 355 -1.38 -10.67 8.46
C GLY A 355 0.12 -10.64 8.15
N SER A 356 0.50 -10.47 6.89
CA SER A 356 1.88 -10.39 6.40
C SER A 356 2.52 -8.99 6.50
N LEU A 357 1.82 -8.00 7.07
CA LEU A 357 2.31 -6.65 7.26
C LEU A 357 2.87 -6.47 8.67
N SER A 358 4.02 -5.83 8.80
CA SER A 358 4.64 -5.51 10.09
C SER A 358 5.31 -4.14 10.05
N CYS A 359 5.49 -3.52 11.21
CA CYS A 359 6.27 -2.31 11.37
C CYS A 359 6.96 -2.30 12.74
N LEU A 360 8.21 -1.87 12.77
CA LEU A 360 8.97 -1.58 13.98
C LEU A 360 9.09 -0.07 14.12
N TYR A 361 8.49 0.51 15.16
CA TYR A 361 8.63 1.93 15.48
C TYR A 361 9.60 2.13 16.64
N PHE A 362 10.44 3.14 16.53
CA PHE A 362 11.36 3.55 17.60
C PHE A 362 10.65 4.54 18.54
N THR A 363 9.70 4.03 19.28
CA THR A 363 8.93 4.73 20.33
C THR A 363 8.36 3.73 21.33
N LYS A 364 8.22 4.13 22.59
CA LYS A 364 7.56 3.32 23.64
C LYS A 364 6.03 3.38 23.56
N GLN A 365 5.48 4.33 22.80
CA GLN A 365 4.05 4.51 22.69
C GLN A 365 3.42 3.49 21.74
N THR A 366 2.21 3.02 22.04
CA THR A 366 1.41 2.24 21.10
C THR A 366 0.94 3.14 19.98
N VAL A 367 1.40 2.89 18.76
CA VAL A 367 1.08 3.70 17.59
C VAL A 367 -0.30 3.30 17.05
N THR A 368 -1.26 4.23 17.14
CA THR A 368 -2.65 4.03 16.70
C THR A 368 -3.15 5.08 15.71
N ASN A 369 -2.35 6.11 15.43
CA ASN A 369 -2.65 7.17 14.48
C ASN A 369 -1.37 7.85 13.98
N TYR A 370 -1.52 8.83 13.09
CA TYR A 370 -0.41 9.52 12.43
C TYR A 370 0.47 10.33 13.40
N GLU A 371 -0.13 11.02 14.38
CA GLU A 371 0.66 11.85 15.31
C GLU A 371 1.57 10.99 16.20
N LEU A 372 1.09 9.81 16.62
CA LEU A 372 1.89 8.85 17.36
C LEU A 372 2.99 8.21 16.48
N ALA A 373 2.70 7.94 15.19
CA ALA A 373 3.71 7.47 14.26
C ALA A 373 4.81 8.51 14.02
N LYS A 374 4.44 9.78 13.84
CA LYS A 374 5.36 10.91 13.66
C LYS A 374 6.27 11.17 14.85
N ALA A 375 5.83 10.83 16.05
CA ALA A 375 6.60 11.00 17.28
C ALA A 375 7.71 9.95 17.46
N ALA A 376 7.82 8.95 16.57
CA ALA A 376 8.89 7.95 16.62
C ALA A 376 10.27 8.57 16.29
N ASP A 377 11.31 8.02 16.90
CA ASP A 377 12.71 8.45 16.67
C ASP A 377 13.20 7.99 15.28
N THR A 378 13.11 8.89 14.32
CA THR A 378 13.55 8.64 12.94
C THR A 378 15.07 8.57 12.80
N GLU A 379 15.83 9.15 13.74
CA GLU A 379 17.29 9.04 13.73
C GLU A 379 17.75 7.66 14.17
N LEU A 380 17.13 7.10 15.20
CA LEU A 380 17.41 5.73 15.61
C LEU A 380 16.96 4.72 14.53
N PHE A 381 15.83 4.99 13.86
CA PHE A 381 15.42 4.22 12.68
C PHE A 381 16.48 4.27 11.57
N ARG A 382 17.04 5.46 11.27
CA ARG A 382 18.10 5.62 10.26
C ARG A 382 19.32 4.75 10.57
N GLN A 383 19.75 4.72 11.84
CA GLN A 383 20.86 3.87 12.28
C GLN A 383 20.53 2.37 12.13
N TYR A 384 19.33 1.96 12.52
CA TYR A 384 18.84 0.58 12.35
C TYR A 384 18.79 0.20 10.87
N PHE A 385 18.23 1.05 10.02
CA PHE A 385 18.13 0.80 8.59
C PHE A 385 19.50 0.51 7.95
N HIS A 386 20.50 1.36 8.19
CA HIS A 386 21.84 1.16 7.64
C HIS A 386 22.52 -0.08 8.20
N PHE A 387 22.37 -0.31 9.51
CA PHE A 387 22.94 -1.51 10.14
C PHE A 387 22.37 -2.79 9.54
N MET A 388 21.06 -2.85 9.31
CA MET A 388 20.39 -3.99 8.72
C MET A 388 20.72 -4.15 7.22
N LEU A 389 20.76 -3.04 6.49
CA LEU A 389 21.11 -3.05 5.07
C LEU A 389 22.54 -3.59 4.84
N GLU A 390 23.51 -3.18 5.66
CA GLU A 390 24.89 -3.68 5.60
C GLU A 390 25.02 -5.19 5.93
N ARG A 391 23.99 -5.77 6.53
CA ARG A 391 23.88 -7.21 6.84
C ARG A 391 23.01 -7.99 5.85
N GLY A 392 22.58 -7.32 4.76
CA GLY A 392 21.78 -7.94 3.71
C GLY A 392 20.30 -8.05 4.05
N ASN A 393 19.76 -7.21 4.94
CA ASN A 393 18.31 -7.10 5.14
C ASN A 393 17.83 -5.76 4.57
N TYR A 394 17.07 -5.80 3.49
CA TYR A 394 16.61 -4.60 2.78
C TYR A 394 15.20 -4.22 3.23
N PHE A 395 15.12 -3.34 4.23
CA PHE A 395 13.87 -2.71 4.65
C PHE A 395 13.56 -1.46 3.81
N ALA A 396 12.36 -0.95 3.91
CA ALA A 396 12.02 0.32 3.30
C ALA A 396 12.85 1.47 3.94
N PRO A 397 13.36 2.42 3.13
CA PRO A 397 14.20 3.52 3.63
C PRO A 397 13.37 4.66 4.26
N SER A 398 12.36 4.31 5.04
CA SER A 398 11.48 5.23 5.76
C SER A 398 10.79 4.52 6.92
N GLN A 399 10.73 5.17 8.09
CA GLN A 399 10.00 4.69 9.27
C GLN A 399 8.50 4.49 8.99
N PHE A 400 7.97 5.22 8.02
CA PHE A 400 6.53 5.25 7.72
C PHE A 400 6.09 4.22 6.69
N GLU A 401 6.97 3.29 6.33
CA GLU A 401 6.67 2.22 5.38
C GLU A 401 6.49 0.87 6.09
N ALA A 402 5.71 0.01 5.46
CA ALA A 402 5.48 -1.34 5.97
C ALA A 402 6.64 -2.29 5.64
N ILE A 403 6.85 -3.27 6.52
CA ILE A 403 7.63 -4.47 6.25
C ILE A 403 6.69 -5.47 5.60
N PHE A 404 6.99 -5.90 4.38
CA PHE A 404 6.20 -6.85 3.62
C PHE A 404 6.85 -8.23 3.63
N LEU A 405 6.14 -9.23 4.12
CA LEU A 405 6.55 -10.61 3.95
C LEU A 405 5.90 -11.23 2.70
N SER A 406 6.62 -12.12 2.06
CA SER A 406 6.15 -12.92 0.93
C SER A 406 6.19 -14.41 1.26
N ALA A 407 5.48 -15.22 0.50
CA ALA A 407 5.50 -16.68 0.63
C ALA A 407 6.88 -17.30 0.35
N ALA A 408 7.83 -16.52 -0.16
CA ALA A 408 9.21 -16.96 -0.35
C ALA A 408 10.10 -16.78 0.90
N HIS A 409 9.63 -16.05 1.94
CA HIS A 409 10.38 -15.91 3.19
C HIS A 409 10.30 -17.19 4.01
N THR A 410 11.44 -17.74 4.35
CA THR A 410 11.56 -18.95 5.17
C THR A 410 11.72 -18.61 6.66
N GLU A 411 11.55 -19.63 7.51
CA GLU A 411 11.87 -19.51 8.94
C GLU A 411 13.32 -19.11 9.19
N ALA A 412 14.24 -19.65 8.40
CA ALA A 412 15.67 -19.33 8.48
C ALA A 412 15.96 -17.86 8.14
N ASP A 413 15.25 -17.29 7.16
CA ASP A 413 15.40 -15.87 6.81
C ASP A 413 14.98 -14.97 7.96
N ILE A 414 13.84 -15.31 8.59
CA ILE A 414 13.35 -14.57 9.76
C ILE A 414 14.31 -14.70 10.94
N ALA A 415 14.83 -15.90 11.20
CA ALA A 415 15.81 -16.13 12.27
C ALA A 415 17.10 -15.33 12.04
N LYS A 416 17.60 -15.28 10.79
CA LYS A 416 18.75 -14.44 10.42
C LYS A 416 18.46 -12.96 10.70
N THR A 417 17.31 -12.47 10.25
CA THR A 417 16.93 -11.06 10.44
C THR A 417 16.82 -10.70 11.93
N LEU A 418 16.26 -11.59 12.75
CA LEU A 418 16.17 -11.40 14.20
C LEU A 418 17.56 -11.39 14.86
N SER A 419 18.50 -12.27 14.44
CA SER A 419 19.88 -12.28 14.92
C SER A 419 20.61 -10.97 14.59
N ASP A 420 20.39 -10.42 13.40
CA ASP A 420 20.96 -9.13 12.99
C ASP A 420 20.35 -7.98 13.80
N ALA A 421 19.02 -8.00 14.04
CA ALA A 421 18.33 -7.01 14.87
C ALA A 421 18.82 -7.10 16.34
N GLU A 422 19.04 -8.30 16.88
CA GLU A 422 19.62 -8.50 18.21
C GLU A 422 21.00 -7.84 18.32
N SER A 423 21.85 -8.04 17.32
CA SER A 423 23.18 -7.42 17.27
C SER A 423 23.11 -5.88 17.29
N PHE A 424 22.12 -5.28 16.61
CA PHE A 424 21.89 -3.84 16.68
C PHE A 424 21.44 -3.40 18.08
N PHE A 425 20.45 -4.07 18.65
CA PHE A 425 19.93 -3.71 19.98
C PHE A 425 20.99 -3.85 21.06
N GLN A 426 21.81 -4.91 21.01
CA GLN A 426 22.95 -5.08 21.90
C GLN A 426 23.94 -3.91 21.78
N MET A 427 24.29 -3.49 20.55
CA MET A 427 25.21 -2.38 20.31
C MET A 427 24.67 -1.05 20.89
N ILE A 428 23.36 -0.81 20.81
CA ILE A 428 22.74 0.43 21.29
C ILE A 428 22.52 0.42 22.80
N SER A 429 22.15 -0.74 23.40
CA SER A 429 21.91 -0.86 24.85
C SER A 429 23.16 -0.67 25.71
N HIS A 430 24.36 -0.79 25.12
CA HIS A 430 25.64 -0.56 25.79
C HIS A 430 26.17 0.89 25.63
N LYS A 431 25.46 1.76 24.92
CA LYS A 431 25.75 3.19 24.80
C LYS A 431 24.96 4.02 25.79
#